data_57645537b9640752fba685b9599fe174
#
_entry.id   57645537b9640752fba685b9599fe174
#
_cell.length_a   1.000
_cell.length_b   1.000
_cell.length_c   1.000
_cell.angle_alpha   90.00
_cell.angle_beta   90.00
_cell.angle_gamma   90.00
#
_symmetry.space_group_name_H-M   'P 1'
#
loop_
_entity.id
_entity.type
_entity.pdbx_description
1 polymer ?
#
loop_
_entity_poly.entity_id
_entity_poly.type
_entity_poly.pdbx_seq_one_letter_code
_entity_poly.pdbx_strand_id
1 'polypeptide(L)'
;DVEDRSEATIDRAATEALKQVVLQQSGDPALLSDVAIQKALASARSQLALYQFERVEGRIRFVAHIDRVLLEGLIREANGTVWAGERPPVLLWLVIDEATGRRFGNTETEQPLWVDFEAAFSALGLNLRRPLYDLTDATLLAPDTLWRRDYGQVVEASARYGMTHLLVG
;
A
#
# COMPACT_ATOMS: atom_id res chain seq x y z
N ASP A 1 -0.53 -10.21 12.12
CA ASP A 1 -0.21 -11.24 13.11
C ASP A 1 -0.92 -10.92 14.43
N VAL A 2 -1.25 -11.94 15.23
CA VAL A 2 -1.91 -11.81 16.52
C VAL A 2 -1.16 -12.63 17.58
N GLU A 3 -1.30 -12.23 18.84
CA GLU A 3 -0.56 -12.87 19.95
C GLU A 3 -1.21 -14.19 20.38
N ASP A 4 -2.53 -14.22 20.40
CA ASP A 4 -3.34 -15.36 20.85
C ASP A 4 -4.69 -15.42 20.10
N ARG A 5 -5.62 -16.25 20.60
CA ARG A 5 -6.97 -16.43 20.07
C ARG A 5 -8.06 -16.00 21.06
N SER A 6 -7.73 -15.10 22.00
CA SER A 6 -8.70 -14.58 22.96
C SER A 6 -9.76 -13.71 22.27
N GLU A 7 -10.93 -13.58 22.88
CA GLU A 7 -12.01 -12.72 22.37
C GLU A 7 -11.54 -11.28 22.16
N ALA A 8 -10.77 -10.73 23.10
CA ALA A 8 -10.22 -9.39 22.99
C ALA A 8 -9.25 -9.23 21.80
N THR A 9 -8.46 -10.27 21.53
CA THR A 9 -7.55 -10.29 20.37
C THR A 9 -8.33 -10.40 19.06
N ILE A 10 -9.41 -11.20 19.02
CA ILE A 10 -10.30 -11.31 17.85
C ILE A 10 -10.96 -9.97 17.56
N ASP A 11 -11.53 -9.29 18.57
CA ASP A 11 -12.20 -8.00 18.38
C ASP A 11 -11.23 -6.91 17.89
N ARG A 12 -10.04 -6.86 18.47
CA ARG A 12 -8.97 -5.95 18.00
C ARG A 12 -8.54 -6.25 16.57
N ALA A 13 -8.31 -7.52 16.24
CA ALA A 13 -7.90 -7.95 14.91
C ALA A 13 -9.00 -7.69 13.87
N ALA A 14 -10.28 -7.91 14.22
CA ALA A 14 -11.41 -7.59 13.36
C ALA A 14 -11.50 -6.08 13.07
N THR A 15 -11.29 -5.24 14.09
CA THR A 15 -11.28 -3.78 13.93
C THR A 15 -10.17 -3.34 13.00
N GLU A 16 -8.95 -3.85 13.17
CA GLU A 16 -7.83 -3.52 12.30
C GLU A 16 -8.03 -4.05 10.86
N ALA A 17 -8.57 -5.26 10.71
CA ALA A 17 -8.90 -5.80 9.39
C ALA A 17 -9.93 -4.92 8.66
N LEU A 18 -11.00 -4.49 9.34
CA LEU A 18 -12.01 -3.63 8.75
C LEU A 18 -11.45 -2.25 8.38
N LYS A 19 -10.62 -1.61 9.24
CA LYS A 19 -9.92 -0.37 8.92
C LYS A 19 -9.07 -0.51 7.65
N GLN A 20 -8.27 -1.57 7.60
CA GLN A 20 -7.39 -1.83 6.46
C GLN A 20 -8.17 -1.98 5.16
N VAL A 21 -9.27 -2.72 5.17
CA VAL A 21 -10.06 -2.95 3.95
C VAL A 21 -10.82 -1.68 3.53
N VAL A 22 -11.31 -0.86 4.48
CA VAL A 22 -11.88 0.46 4.18
C VAL A 22 -10.85 1.35 3.49
N LEU A 23 -9.62 1.42 4.01
CA LEU A 23 -8.53 2.18 3.39
C LEU A 23 -8.17 1.65 2.01
N GLN A 24 -8.06 0.34 1.87
CA GLN A 24 -7.74 -0.31 0.59
C GLN A 24 -8.82 -0.07 -0.46
N GLN A 25 -10.10 -0.02 -0.09
CA GLN A 25 -11.17 0.18 -1.05
C GLN A 25 -11.46 1.65 -1.37
N SER A 26 -11.25 2.55 -0.41
CA SER A 26 -11.50 3.99 -0.61
C SER A 26 -10.25 4.78 -1.03
N GLY A 27 -9.08 4.40 -0.51
CA GLY A 27 -7.85 5.20 -0.63
C GLY A 27 -7.87 6.47 0.21
N ASP A 28 -8.87 6.67 1.06
CA ASP A 28 -9.07 7.89 1.83
C ASP A 28 -9.02 7.62 3.35
N PRO A 29 -7.91 7.98 4.02
CA PRO A 29 -7.78 7.84 5.47
C PRO A 29 -8.79 8.66 6.28
N ALA A 30 -9.31 9.77 5.72
CA ALA A 30 -10.26 10.62 6.43
C ALA A 30 -11.59 9.90 6.72
N LEU A 31 -11.96 8.92 5.89
CA LEU A 31 -13.15 8.10 6.11
C LEU A 31 -13.12 7.33 7.43
N LEU A 32 -11.96 7.00 7.96
CA LEU A 32 -11.87 6.33 9.26
C LEU A 32 -12.43 7.17 10.41
N SER A 33 -12.58 8.48 10.24
CA SER A 33 -13.18 9.40 11.22
C SER A 33 -14.68 9.60 11.01
N ASP A 34 -15.26 9.04 9.95
CA ASP A 34 -16.68 9.16 9.67
C ASP A 34 -17.52 8.37 10.70
N VAL A 35 -18.70 8.88 11.02
CA VAL A 35 -19.60 8.30 12.05
C VAL A 35 -20.08 6.90 11.67
N ALA A 36 -20.41 6.66 10.40
CA ALA A 36 -20.85 5.35 9.92
C ALA A 36 -19.72 4.32 10.02
N ILE A 37 -18.52 4.71 9.61
CA ILE A 37 -17.32 3.87 9.71
C ILE A 37 -16.99 3.59 11.18
N GLN A 38 -16.97 4.60 12.04
CA GLN A 38 -16.70 4.42 13.48
C GLN A 38 -17.70 3.47 14.14
N LYS A 39 -18.98 3.58 13.81
CA LYS A 39 -20.03 2.66 14.29
C LYS A 39 -19.76 1.22 13.81
N ALA A 40 -19.38 1.03 12.55
CA ALA A 40 -19.02 -0.30 12.04
C ALA A 40 -17.76 -0.85 12.70
N LEU A 41 -16.74 -0.01 12.95
CA LEU A 41 -15.52 -0.41 13.66
C LEU A 41 -15.78 -0.85 15.12
N ALA A 42 -16.73 -0.18 15.81
CA ALA A 42 -17.13 -0.57 17.17
C ALA A 42 -17.76 -1.97 17.22
N SER A 43 -18.28 -2.48 16.11
CA SER A 43 -18.86 -3.82 15.97
C SER A 43 -18.20 -4.60 14.83
N ALA A 44 -16.89 -4.41 14.62
CA ALA A 44 -16.18 -4.92 13.47
C ALA A 44 -16.31 -6.43 13.27
N ARG A 45 -16.31 -7.20 14.35
CA ARG A 45 -16.49 -8.66 14.29
C ARG A 45 -17.80 -9.07 13.60
N SER A 46 -18.89 -8.32 13.80
CA SER A 46 -20.18 -8.58 13.15
C SER A 46 -20.20 -8.20 11.65
N GLN A 47 -19.22 -7.47 11.17
CA GLN A 47 -19.04 -7.14 9.77
C GLN A 47 -18.26 -8.21 8.99
N LEU A 48 -17.68 -9.20 9.70
CA LEU A 48 -16.94 -10.28 9.07
C LEU A 48 -17.90 -11.38 8.62
N ALA A 49 -17.80 -11.78 7.36
CA ALA A 49 -18.52 -12.95 6.84
C ALA A 49 -17.92 -14.26 7.40
N LEU A 50 -16.60 -14.28 7.54
CA LEU A 50 -15.81 -15.38 8.07
C LEU A 50 -14.47 -14.87 8.60
N TYR A 51 -13.94 -15.53 9.63
CA TYR A 51 -12.53 -15.37 10.01
C TYR A 51 -11.92 -16.70 10.41
N GLN A 52 -10.59 -16.80 10.24
CA GLN A 52 -9.82 -17.98 10.61
C GLN A 52 -8.42 -17.59 11.09
N PHE A 53 -7.76 -18.53 11.76
CA PHE A 53 -6.37 -18.37 12.16
C PHE A 53 -5.49 -19.31 11.37
N GLU A 54 -4.45 -18.75 10.80
CA GLU A 54 -3.40 -19.50 10.11
C GLU A 54 -2.09 -19.41 10.90
N ARG A 55 -1.26 -20.43 10.78
CA ARG A 55 0.10 -20.38 11.31
C ARG A 55 1.09 -20.22 10.16
N VAL A 56 1.79 -19.10 10.15
CA VAL A 56 2.79 -18.78 9.12
C VAL A 56 4.10 -18.48 9.84
N GLU A 57 5.15 -19.22 9.53
CA GLU A 57 6.48 -19.05 10.13
C GLU A 57 6.48 -18.98 11.68
N GLY A 58 5.64 -19.82 12.30
CA GLY A 58 5.52 -19.87 13.76
C GLY A 58 4.65 -18.78 14.38
N ARG A 59 4.17 -17.79 13.61
CA ARG A 59 3.28 -16.72 14.06
C ARG A 59 1.83 -17.07 13.76
N ILE A 60 0.92 -16.54 14.57
CA ILE A 60 -0.52 -16.70 14.36
C ILE A 60 -0.98 -15.49 13.53
N ARG A 61 -1.57 -15.77 12.37
CA ARG A 61 -2.17 -14.77 11.49
C ARG A 61 -3.70 -14.87 11.58
N PHE A 62 -4.35 -13.76 11.83
CA PHE A 62 -5.79 -13.62 11.70
C PHE A 62 -6.13 -13.28 10.24
N VAL A 63 -6.97 -14.09 9.61
CA VAL A 63 -7.46 -13.89 8.26
C VAL A 63 -8.96 -13.68 8.32
N ALA A 64 -9.43 -12.56 7.80
CA ALA A 64 -10.83 -12.17 7.80
C ALA A 64 -11.34 -12.00 6.38
N HIS A 65 -12.58 -12.42 6.16
CA HIS A 65 -13.32 -12.17 4.94
C HIS A 65 -14.46 -11.21 5.21
N ILE A 66 -14.52 -10.12 4.47
CA ILE A 66 -15.57 -9.12 4.55
C ILE A 66 -16.36 -9.16 3.25
N ASP A 67 -17.69 -9.14 3.34
CA ASP A 67 -18.53 -9.09 2.16
C ASP A 67 -18.31 -7.76 1.43
N ARG A 68 -18.00 -7.86 0.14
CA ARG A 68 -17.69 -6.71 -0.70
C ARG A 68 -18.86 -5.74 -0.81
N VAL A 69 -20.09 -6.26 -0.92
CA VAL A 69 -21.30 -5.43 -1.09
C VAL A 69 -21.56 -4.63 0.19
N LEU A 70 -21.40 -5.28 1.37
CA LEU A 70 -21.53 -4.60 2.66
C LEU A 70 -20.46 -3.52 2.82
N LEU A 71 -19.20 -3.82 2.49
CA LEU A 71 -18.09 -2.87 2.55
C LEU A 71 -18.30 -1.65 1.65
N GLU A 72 -18.71 -1.90 0.39
CA GLU A 72 -19.00 -0.83 -0.56
C GLU A 72 -20.20 0.03 -0.10
N GLY A 73 -21.21 -0.60 0.48
CA GLY A 73 -22.35 0.09 1.10
C GLY A 73 -21.92 1.02 2.22
N LEU A 74 -21.09 0.52 3.13
CA LEU A 74 -20.54 1.27 4.25
C LEU A 74 -19.71 2.48 3.80
N ILE A 75 -18.84 2.31 2.80
CA ILE A 75 -18.03 3.40 2.25
C ILE A 75 -18.92 4.47 1.58
N ARG A 76 -19.95 4.07 0.86
CA ARG A 76 -20.92 5.02 0.25
C ARG A 76 -21.75 5.76 1.29
N GLU A 77 -22.17 5.08 2.37
CA GLU A 77 -22.87 5.71 3.50
C GLU A 77 -22.03 6.82 4.14
N ALA A 78 -20.72 6.62 4.21
CA ALA A 78 -19.75 7.61 4.66
C ALA A 78 -19.39 8.65 3.58
N ASN A 79 -20.13 8.74 2.47
CA ASN A 79 -19.84 9.60 1.31
C ASN A 79 -18.45 9.36 0.69
N GLY A 80 -17.87 8.20 0.91
CA GLY A 80 -16.60 7.80 0.33
C GLY A 80 -16.73 7.29 -1.10
N THR A 81 -15.63 7.36 -1.84
CA THR A 81 -15.51 6.77 -3.17
C THR A 81 -14.97 5.36 -3.07
N VAL A 82 -15.62 4.42 -3.75
CA VAL A 82 -15.16 3.04 -3.85
C VAL A 82 -14.30 2.89 -5.09
N TRP A 83 -13.09 2.38 -4.93
CA TRP A 83 -12.25 2.05 -6.07
C TRP A 83 -12.77 0.78 -6.75
N ALA A 84 -13.28 0.94 -7.97
CA ALA A 84 -13.80 -0.17 -8.76
C ALA A 84 -12.68 -0.78 -9.63
N GLY A 85 -12.20 -1.96 -9.25
CA GLY A 85 -11.21 -2.73 -10.02
C GLY A 85 -9.86 -2.89 -9.33
N GLU A 86 -8.95 -3.58 -10.01
CA GLU A 86 -7.57 -3.71 -9.57
C GLU A 86 -6.83 -2.38 -9.74
N ARG A 87 -6.05 -2.04 -8.74
CA ARG A 87 -5.20 -0.85 -8.82
C ARG A 87 -3.96 -1.18 -9.65
N PRO A 88 -3.64 -0.36 -10.65
CA PRO A 88 -2.43 -0.58 -11.43
C PRO A 88 -1.19 -0.44 -10.52
N PRO A 89 -0.14 -1.20 -10.81
CA PRO A 89 1.12 -1.06 -10.10
C PRO A 89 1.74 0.32 -10.35
N VAL A 90 2.44 0.83 -9.34
CA VAL A 90 3.15 2.11 -9.39
C VAL A 90 4.65 1.84 -9.39
N LEU A 91 5.36 2.34 -10.38
CA LEU A 91 6.83 2.30 -10.44
C LEU A 91 7.40 3.55 -9.76
N LEU A 92 8.16 3.36 -8.68
CA LEU A 92 8.82 4.44 -7.95
C LEU A 92 10.30 4.52 -8.32
N TRP A 93 10.70 5.60 -8.96
CA TRP A 93 12.09 5.99 -9.11
C TRP A 93 12.52 6.84 -7.91
N LEU A 94 13.58 6.43 -7.23
CA LEU A 94 14.10 7.11 -6.05
C LEU A 94 15.50 7.64 -6.31
N VAL A 95 15.75 8.91 -5.98
CA VAL A 95 17.06 9.55 -6.04
C VAL A 95 17.44 10.08 -4.66
N ILE A 96 18.69 9.89 -4.29
CA ILE A 96 19.28 10.36 -3.02
C ILE A 96 20.28 11.45 -3.34
N ASP A 97 20.15 12.60 -2.68
CA ASP A 97 21.09 13.73 -2.78
C ASP A 97 22.06 13.67 -1.59
N GLU A 98 23.32 13.44 -1.87
CA GLU A 98 24.40 13.31 -0.87
C GLU A 98 25.49 14.36 -1.12
N ALA A 99 26.36 14.58 -0.13
CA ALA A 99 27.47 15.50 -0.25
C ALA A 99 28.42 15.17 -1.40
N THR A 100 28.48 13.91 -1.81
CA THR A 100 29.31 13.39 -2.92
C THR A 100 28.61 13.45 -4.28
N GLY A 101 27.35 13.82 -4.33
CA GLY A 101 26.53 13.86 -5.55
C GLY A 101 25.25 13.03 -5.42
N ARG A 102 24.49 13.00 -6.52
CA ARG A 102 23.23 12.27 -6.57
C ARG A 102 23.42 10.87 -7.08
N ARG A 103 22.67 9.95 -6.48
CA ARG A 103 22.61 8.55 -6.90
C ARG A 103 21.22 7.99 -6.82
N PHE A 104 20.96 6.86 -7.46
CA PHE A 104 19.70 6.13 -7.26
C PHE A 104 19.62 5.57 -5.83
N GLY A 105 18.41 5.53 -5.30
CA GLY A 105 18.12 4.96 -3.98
C GLY A 105 17.96 3.44 -4.04
N ASN A 106 19.01 2.73 -4.40
CA ASN A 106 18.99 1.28 -4.68
C ASN A 106 20.00 0.47 -3.85
N THR A 107 20.66 1.08 -2.89
CA THR A 107 21.66 0.40 -2.05
C THR A 107 21.02 -0.25 -0.82
N GLU A 108 21.79 -1.05 -0.09
CA GLU A 108 21.33 -1.66 1.15
C GLU A 108 20.96 -0.63 2.23
N THR A 109 21.53 0.56 2.17
CA THR A 109 21.23 1.67 3.09
C THR A 109 19.78 2.12 2.97
N GLU A 110 19.19 2.10 1.79
CA GLU A 110 17.79 2.49 1.56
C GLU A 110 16.82 1.31 1.72
N GLN A 111 17.30 0.11 2.01
CA GLN A 111 16.40 -1.03 2.19
C GLN A 111 15.30 -0.82 3.25
N PRO A 112 15.58 -0.21 4.42
CA PRO A 112 14.52 0.12 5.39
C PRO A 112 13.48 1.08 4.80
N LEU A 113 13.90 2.10 4.06
CA LEU A 113 13.00 3.06 3.39
C LEU A 113 12.11 2.37 2.36
N TRP A 114 12.64 1.43 1.60
CA TRP A 114 11.85 0.64 0.64
C TRP A 114 10.81 -0.23 1.35
N VAL A 115 11.16 -0.85 2.48
CA VAL A 115 10.22 -1.64 3.30
C VAL A 115 9.08 -0.75 3.80
N ASP A 116 9.38 0.46 4.26
CA ASP A 116 8.38 1.41 4.73
C ASP A 116 7.46 1.88 3.59
N PHE A 117 8.01 2.17 2.40
CA PHE A 117 7.21 2.51 1.22
C PHE A 117 6.30 1.36 0.80
N GLU A 118 6.83 0.14 0.70
CA GLU A 118 6.06 -1.05 0.33
C GLU A 118 4.91 -1.28 1.33
N ALA A 119 5.17 -1.12 2.63
CA ALA A 119 4.15 -1.24 3.67
C ALA A 119 3.07 -0.15 3.55
N ALA A 120 3.48 1.13 3.36
CA ALA A 120 2.54 2.25 3.22
C ALA A 120 1.65 2.10 1.97
N PHE A 121 2.24 1.73 0.83
CA PHE A 121 1.50 1.50 -0.41
C PHE A 121 0.55 0.30 -0.30
N SER A 122 1.02 -0.80 0.31
CA SER A 122 0.22 -1.99 0.57
C SER A 122 -0.97 -1.69 1.48
N ALA A 123 -0.79 -0.85 2.51
CA ALA A 123 -1.87 -0.43 3.39
C ALA A 123 -3.00 0.29 2.62
N LEU A 124 -2.65 0.99 1.54
CA LEU A 124 -3.60 1.64 0.63
C LEU A 124 -4.08 0.71 -0.51
N GLY A 125 -3.67 -0.56 -0.53
CA GLY A 125 -3.98 -1.49 -1.60
C GLY A 125 -3.27 -1.20 -2.93
N LEU A 126 -2.16 -0.46 -2.89
CA LEU A 126 -1.33 -0.15 -4.05
C LEU A 126 -0.15 -1.13 -4.12
N ASN A 127 0.18 -1.55 -5.34
CA ASN A 127 1.33 -2.41 -5.60
C ASN A 127 2.52 -1.54 -6.03
N LEU A 128 3.44 -1.31 -5.10
CA LEU A 128 4.66 -0.58 -5.39
C LEU A 128 5.68 -1.48 -6.09
N ARG A 129 6.31 -0.95 -7.14
CA ARG A 129 7.42 -1.57 -7.85
C ARG A 129 8.60 -0.62 -7.88
N ARG A 130 9.79 -1.17 -7.79
CA ARG A 130 11.04 -0.42 -7.96
C ARG A 130 11.72 -0.83 -9.26
N PRO A 131 12.45 0.09 -9.92
CA PRO A 131 13.30 -0.25 -11.05
C PRO A 131 14.39 -1.25 -10.64
N LEU A 132 14.96 -1.93 -11.62
CA LEU A 132 16.11 -2.83 -11.39
C LEU A 132 17.39 -2.05 -11.08
N TYR A 133 17.43 -0.78 -11.52
CA TYR A 133 18.63 0.08 -11.46
C TYR A 133 19.86 -0.58 -12.09
N ASP A 134 19.63 -1.34 -13.15
CA ASP A 134 20.69 -2.00 -13.91
C ASP A 134 21.39 -1.03 -14.89
N LEU A 135 22.34 -1.55 -15.64
CA LEU A 135 23.09 -0.75 -16.61
C LEU A 135 22.18 -0.12 -17.67
N THR A 136 21.09 -0.80 -18.04
CA THR A 136 20.12 -0.25 -19.01
C THR A 136 19.42 0.98 -18.45
N ASP A 137 18.96 0.90 -17.21
CA ASP A 137 18.35 2.02 -16.51
C ASP A 137 19.33 3.20 -16.39
N ALA A 138 20.58 2.91 -15.99
CA ALA A 138 21.63 3.93 -15.85
C ALA A 138 22.03 4.60 -17.19
N THR A 139 21.83 3.89 -18.29
CA THR A 139 22.08 4.45 -19.65
C THR A 139 20.95 5.38 -20.10
N LEU A 140 19.72 5.07 -19.74
CA LEU A 140 18.53 5.80 -20.16
C LEU A 140 18.21 6.99 -19.25
N LEU A 141 18.53 6.87 -17.95
CA LEU A 141 18.18 7.87 -16.95
C LEU A 141 19.33 8.10 -15.97
N ALA A 142 19.79 9.34 -15.85
CA ALA A 142 20.78 9.73 -14.85
C ALA A 142 20.09 10.21 -13.56
N PRO A 143 20.70 10.04 -12.36
CA PRO A 143 20.15 10.55 -11.11
C PRO A 143 19.87 12.07 -11.15
N ASP A 144 20.73 12.86 -11.77
CA ASP A 144 20.52 14.30 -11.93
C ASP A 144 19.31 14.65 -12.81
N THR A 145 19.03 13.82 -13.80
CA THR A 145 17.86 13.98 -14.68
C THR A 145 16.58 13.69 -13.91
N LEU A 146 16.59 12.63 -13.09
CA LEU A 146 15.50 12.28 -12.20
C LEU A 146 15.23 13.42 -11.18
N TRP A 147 16.29 13.94 -10.57
CA TRP A 147 16.20 15.07 -9.63
C TRP A 147 15.56 16.31 -10.25
N ARG A 148 15.93 16.64 -11.50
CA ARG A 148 15.33 17.76 -12.24
C ARG A 148 13.90 17.49 -12.70
N ARG A 149 13.38 16.29 -12.48
CA ARG A 149 12.04 15.87 -12.90
C ARG A 149 11.83 15.99 -14.41
N ASP A 150 12.82 15.56 -15.18
CA ASP A 150 12.67 15.43 -16.63
C ASP A 150 11.77 14.22 -16.94
N TYR A 151 10.46 14.47 -16.89
CA TYR A 151 9.46 13.42 -17.05
C TYR A 151 9.54 12.71 -18.41
N GLY A 152 10.05 13.37 -19.45
CA GLY A 152 10.25 12.74 -20.75
C GLY A 152 11.20 11.57 -20.67
N GLN A 153 12.38 11.77 -20.08
CA GLN A 153 13.37 10.71 -19.89
C GLN A 153 12.92 9.66 -18.87
N VAL A 154 12.19 10.06 -17.81
CA VAL A 154 11.62 9.10 -16.85
C VAL A 154 10.63 8.16 -17.53
N VAL A 155 9.75 8.66 -18.38
CA VAL A 155 8.79 7.85 -19.16
C VAL A 155 9.53 6.89 -20.10
N GLU A 156 10.55 7.38 -20.82
CA GLU A 156 11.35 6.57 -21.72
C GLU A 156 12.06 5.41 -20.98
N ALA A 157 12.75 5.71 -19.88
CA ALA A 157 13.41 4.70 -19.05
C ALA A 157 12.42 3.71 -18.44
N SER A 158 11.20 4.15 -18.13
CA SER A 158 10.15 3.32 -17.54
C SER A 158 9.44 2.41 -18.54
N ALA A 159 9.55 2.65 -19.83
CA ALA A 159 8.82 1.91 -20.87
C ALA A 159 9.06 0.40 -20.82
N ARG A 160 10.29 -0.03 -20.49
CA ARG A 160 10.66 -1.45 -20.36
C ARG A 160 9.88 -2.21 -19.27
N TYR A 161 9.34 -1.47 -18.27
CA TYR A 161 8.59 -2.06 -17.17
C TYR A 161 7.09 -2.24 -17.48
N GLY A 162 6.61 -1.66 -18.59
CA GLY A 162 5.21 -1.76 -19.01
C GLY A 162 4.22 -1.12 -18.03
N MET A 163 4.67 -0.18 -17.20
CA MET A 163 3.84 0.47 -16.18
C MET A 163 3.43 1.88 -16.62
N THR A 164 2.17 2.22 -16.32
CA THR A 164 1.58 3.51 -16.70
C THR A 164 1.57 4.54 -15.58
N HIS A 165 1.78 4.09 -14.34
CA HIS A 165 1.81 4.95 -13.15
C HIS A 165 3.23 5.04 -12.64
N LEU A 166 3.80 6.25 -12.73
CA LEU A 166 5.18 6.53 -12.37
C LEU A 166 5.21 7.53 -11.21
N LEU A 167 6.06 7.27 -10.25
CA LEU A 167 6.34 8.16 -9.13
C LEU A 167 7.83 8.46 -9.09
N VAL A 168 8.16 9.69 -8.72
CA VAL A 168 9.54 10.16 -8.55
C VAL A 168 9.68 10.73 -7.15
N GLY A 169 10.64 10.23 -6.39
CA GLY A 169 10.94 10.65 -5.03
C GLY A 169 12.42 10.92 -4.79
#